data_2825078439a1d8062f52659a48caf08e
#
_entry.id   2825078439a1d8062f52659a48caf08e
#
_cell.length_a   1.000
_cell.length_b   1.000
_cell.length_c   1.000
_cell.angle_alpha   90.00
_cell.angle_beta   90.00
_cell.angle_gamma   90.00
#
_symmetry.space_group_name_H-M   'P 1'
#
loop_
_entity.id
_entity.type
_entity.pdbx_description
1 polymer ?
#
loop_
_entity_poly.entity_id
_entity_poly.type
_entity_poly.pdbx_seq_one_letter_code
_entity_poly.pdbx_strand_id
1 'polypeptide(L)'
;VYKRQGYFACEKYYSDILYELREKIRFPQSLDPRNAELARKMNAQESVSVHIRRGDYLKPENASIFGNICTEEYYETAIRTVEEKHPEAHFYIFSDDIPYVTEHYQGEKYTIVDINHGKDSFYDMYLMSRCRHNICANSTFSFWGARLNGHEDKMMIRPTIHKNSQVFVKEEMEQLWPSWIFISPEGILQ
;
A
#
# COMPACT_ATOMS: atom_id res chain seq x y z
N VAL A 1 -23.30 -7.24 -23.51
CA VAL A 1 -22.29 -6.57 -22.65
C VAL A 1 -21.41 -7.63 -22.04
N TYR A 2 -20.15 -7.67 -22.43
CA TYR A 2 -19.17 -8.59 -21.85
C TYR A 2 -18.67 -7.97 -20.54
N LYS A 3 -18.95 -8.60 -19.38
CA LYS A 3 -18.34 -8.24 -18.11
C LYS A 3 -17.01 -8.98 -17.99
N ARG A 4 -15.91 -8.25 -17.93
CA ARG A 4 -14.60 -8.80 -17.57
C ARG A 4 -14.37 -8.55 -16.10
N GLN A 5 -14.17 -9.61 -15.33
CA GLN A 5 -13.82 -9.55 -13.93
C GLN A 5 -12.39 -10.01 -13.73
N GLY A 6 -11.66 -9.35 -12.85
CA GLY A 6 -10.28 -9.70 -12.51
C GLY A 6 -9.70 -8.72 -11.51
N TYR A 7 -8.58 -9.06 -10.92
CA TYR A 7 -7.87 -8.18 -9.96
C TYR A 7 -7.19 -6.99 -10.64
N PHE A 8 -6.94 -7.06 -11.96
CA PHE A 8 -6.28 -6.02 -12.76
C PHE A 8 -5.06 -5.44 -12.03
N ALA A 9 -4.24 -6.33 -11.45
CA ALA A 9 -3.14 -5.93 -10.60
C ALA A 9 -2.00 -5.24 -11.36
N CYS A 10 -1.81 -5.57 -12.66
CA CYS A 10 -0.77 -5.00 -13.50
C CYS A 10 -1.25 -3.70 -14.17
N GLU A 11 -0.40 -2.66 -14.19
CA GLU A 11 -0.74 -1.36 -14.79
C GLU A 11 -0.93 -1.42 -16.31
N LYS A 12 -0.34 -2.37 -16.99
CA LYS A 12 -0.49 -2.57 -18.42
C LYS A 12 -1.95 -2.67 -18.89
N TYR A 13 -2.89 -3.03 -18.00
CA TYR A 13 -4.31 -3.13 -18.36
C TYR A 13 -5.02 -1.77 -18.43
N TYR A 14 -4.48 -0.73 -17.80
CA TYR A 14 -5.20 0.55 -17.63
C TYR A 14 -4.28 1.78 -17.58
N SER A 15 -2.99 1.64 -17.87
CA SER A 15 -2.04 2.77 -17.88
C SER A 15 -2.57 3.95 -18.71
N ASP A 16 -3.12 3.67 -19.89
CA ASP A 16 -3.63 4.68 -20.81
C ASP A 16 -4.87 5.43 -20.30
N ILE A 17 -5.58 4.85 -19.34
CA ILE A 17 -6.82 5.42 -18.76
C ILE A 17 -6.70 5.68 -17.26
N LEU A 18 -5.50 5.59 -16.68
CA LEU A 18 -5.32 5.74 -15.22
C LEU A 18 -5.79 7.10 -14.72
N TYR A 19 -5.56 8.16 -15.49
CA TYR A 19 -6.06 9.50 -15.17
C TYR A 19 -7.60 9.51 -15.08
N GLU A 20 -8.27 8.96 -16.08
CA GLU A 20 -9.74 8.87 -16.08
C GLU A 20 -10.27 8.00 -14.94
N LEU A 21 -9.54 6.90 -14.60
CA LEU A 21 -9.91 6.05 -13.48
C LEU A 21 -9.84 6.82 -12.16
N ARG A 22 -8.81 7.62 -11.94
CA ARG A 22 -8.68 8.47 -10.73
C ARG A 22 -9.82 9.48 -10.62
N GLU A 23 -10.28 10.04 -11.75
CA GLU A 23 -11.42 10.97 -11.75
C GLU A 23 -12.77 10.28 -11.51
N LYS A 24 -12.92 9.05 -12.01
CA LYS A 24 -14.18 8.29 -11.95
C LYS A 24 -14.33 7.46 -10.68
N ILE A 25 -13.25 6.94 -10.14
CA ILE A 25 -13.26 6.21 -8.87
C ILE A 25 -13.36 7.24 -7.74
N ARG A 26 -14.58 7.46 -7.28
CA ARG A 26 -14.85 8.39 -6.19
C ARG A 26 -15.29 7.62 -4.96
N PHE A 27 -14.64 7.91 -3.86
CA PHE A 27 -15.07 7.43 -2.56
C PHE A 27 -16.29 8.27 -2.10
N PRO A 28 -17.37 7.63 -1.62
CA PRO A 28 -18.46 8.38 -1.00
C PRO A 28 -17.93 9.14 0.21
N GLN A 29 -18.56 10.27 0.54
CA GLN A 29 -18.20 11.01 1.74
C GLN A 29 -18.39 10.11 2.96
N SER A 30 -17.32 9.94 3.75
CA SER A 30 -17.41 9.19 4.99
C SER A 30 -18.30 9.92 6.00
N LEU A 31 -19.14 9.16 6.70
CA LEU A 31 -19.91 9.67 7.82
C LEU A 31 -19.04 9.86 9.07
N ASP A 32 -17.89 9.22 9.15
CA ASP A 32 -16.93 9.41 10.23
C ASP A 32 -16.01 10.60 9.94
N PRO A 33 -16.13 11.70 10.73
CA PRO A 33 -15.32 12.90 10.52
C PRO A 33 -13.82 12.68 10.67
N ARG A 34 -13.40 11.60 11.36
CA ARG A 34 -11.98 11.24 11.52
C ARG A 34 -11.32 10.96 10.18
N ASN A 35 -12.04 10.39 9.21
CA ASN A 35 -11.51 10.18 7.87
C ASN A 35 -11.16 11.49 7.16
N ALA A 36 -12.02 12.50 7.26
CA ALA A 36 -11.78 13.82 6.67
C ALA A 36 -10.57 14.53 7.35
N GLU A 37 -10.48 14.42 8.68
CA GLU A 37 -9.37 14.98 9.44
C GLU A 37 -8.04 14.32 9.07
N LEU A 38 -7.98 12.98 9.04
CA LEU A 38 -6.78 12.24 8.66
C LEU A 38 -6.38 12.54 7.22
N ALA A 39 -7.31 12.54 6.27
CA ALA A 39 -7.02 12.88 4.89
C ALA A 39 -6.42 14.28 4.75
N ARG A 40 -6.90 15.25 5.52
CA ARG A 40 -6.36 16.61 5.56
C ARG A 40 -4.93 16.64 6.12
N LYS A 41 -4.66 15.90 7.20
CA LYS A 41 -3.32 15.76 7.79
C LYS A 41 -2.36 15.12 6.80
N MET A 42 -2.76 14.00 6.18
CA MET A 42 -1.96 13.29 5.18
C MET A 42 -1.59 14.17 3.99
N ASN A 43 -2.53 14.96 3.48
CA ASN A 43 -2.25 15.89 2.39
C ASN A 43 -1.31 17.07 2.77
N ALA A 44 -1.28 17.45 4.06
CA ALA A 44 -0.56 18.62 4.52
C ALA A 44 0.90 18.36 4.92
N GLN A 45 1.32 17.11 4.99
CA GLN A 45 2.66 16.71 5.44
C GLN A 45 3.29 15.69 4.51
N GLU A 46 4.57 15.38 4.72
CA GLU A 46 5.28 14.33 4.00
C GLU A 46 4.82 12.97 4.53
N SER A 47 3.67 12.53 4.04
CA SER A 47 2.94 11.36 4.56
C SER A 47 3.22 10.11 3.74
N VAL A 48 3.37 8.98 4.44
CA VAL A 48 3.59 7.67 3.86
C VAL A 48 2.54 6.69 4.36
N SER A 49 1.78 6.07 3.47
CA SER A 49 0.95 4.94 3.88
C SER A 49 1.78 3.66 3.93
N VAL A 50 1.71 2.92 5.01
CA VAL A 50 2.31 1.59 5.17
C VAL A 50 1.19 0.59 5.38
N HIS A 51 0.98 -0.31 4.43
CA HIS A 51 -0.02 -1.36 4.55
C HIS A 51 0.61 -2.67 4.98
N ILE A 52 0.15 -3.20 6.11
CA ILE A 52 0.62 -4.45 6.71
C ILE A 52 -0.53 -5.45 6.71
N ARG A 53 -0.41 -6.47 5.85
CA ARG A 53 -1.41 -7.52 5.71
C ARG A 53 -0.96 -8.77 6.44
N ARG A 54 -1.69 -9.16 7.50
CA ARG A 54 -1.39 -10.32 8.34
C ARG A 54 -2.59 -11.25 8.45
N GLY A 55 -3.70 -10.79 8.93
CA GLY A 55 -4.95 -11.48 9.25
C GLY A 55 -5.15 -12.85 8.59
N ASP A 56 -5.71 -12.88 7.39
CA ASP A 56 -5.93 -14.11 6.64
C ASP A 56 -4.64 -14.72 6.05
N TYR A 57 -3.55 -13.94 5.90
CA TYR A 57 -2.26 -14.43 5.41
C TYR A 57 -1.50 -15.28 6.42
N LEU A 58 -1.85 -15.21 7.71
CA LEU A 58 -1.30 -16.08 8.77
C LEU A 58 -2.04 -17.42 8.87
N LYS A 59 -3.21 -17.57 8.22
CA LYS A 59 -3.95 -18.83 8.22
C LYS A 59 -3.22 -19.88 7.39
N PRO A 60 -3.15 -21.15 7.83
CA PRO A 60 -2.36 -22.21 7.17
C PRO A 60 -2.62 -22.33 5.66
N GLU A 61 -3.87 -22.19 5.24
CA GLU A 61 -4.28 -22.28 3.84
C GLU A 61 -3.71 -21.15 2.95
N ASN A 62 -3.47 -19.97 3.52
CA ASN A 62 -2.98 -18.80 2.80
C ASN A 62 -1.49 -18.54 3.05
N ALA A 63 -0.97 -18.94 4.21
CA ALA A 63 0.41 -18.68 4.59
C ALA A 63 1.43 -19.27 3.61
N SER A 64 1.14 -20.47 3.06
CA SER A 64 1.99 -21.11 2.04
C SER A 64 1.99 -20.36 0.70
N ILE A 65 0.97 -19.54 0.42
CA ILE A 65 0.80 -18.82 -0.85
C ILE A 65 1.26 -17.37 -0.73
N PHE A 66 0.89 -16.67 0.35
CA PHE A 66 1.04 -15.23 0.51
C PHE A 66 1.87 -14.82 1.72
N GLY A 67 2.16 -15.75 2.64
CA GLY A 67 2.93 -15.47 3.85
C GLY A 67 4.43 -15.29 3.57
N ASN A 68 5.13 -14.64 4.50
CA ASN A 68 6.59 -14.42 4.47
C ASN A 68 7.11 -13.69 3.21
N ILE A 69 6.26 -12.87 2.59
CA ILE A 69 6.64 -12.01 1.45
C ILE A 69 6.96 -10.61 1.93
N CYS A 70 6.07 -10.02 2.72
CA CYS A 70 6.32 -8.74 3.38
C CYS A 70 6.78 -9.00 4.81
N THR A 71 8.05 -9.29 4.95
CA THR A 71 8.74 -9.55 6.22
C THR A 71 9.05 -8.26 6.97
N GLU A 72 9.59 -8.35 8.17
CA GLU A 72 10.10 -7.18 8.91
C GLU A 72 11.23 -6.50 8.12
N GLU A 73 12.14 -7.27 7.54
CA GLU A 73 13.25 -6.78 6.72
C GLU A 73 12.75 -6.00 5.48
N TYR A 74 11.66 -6.47 4.86
CA TYR A 74 11.00 -5.75 3.78
C TYR A 74 10.52 -4.38 4.23
N TYR A 75 9.76 -4.31 5.35
CA TYR A 75 9.21 -3.05 5.84
C TYR A 75 10.29 -2.10 6.37
N GLU A 76 11.29 -2.60 7.08
CA GLU A 76 12.42 -1.79 7.56
C GLU A 76 13.17 -1.13 6.40
N THR A 77 13.47 -1.91 5.35
CA THR A 77 14.14 -1.37 4.17
C THR A 77 13.25 -0.38 3.41
N ALA A 78 11.94 -0.66 3.30
CA ALA A 78 11.01 0.25 2.64
C ALA A 78 10.91 1.60 3.38
N ILE A 79 10.79 1.57 4.71
CA ILE A 79 10.75 2.77 5.55
C ILE A 79 12.06 3.54 5.42
N ARG A 80 13.22 2.90 5.57
CA ARG A 80 14.53 3.52 5.41
C ARG A 80 14.70 4.15 4.03
N THR A 81 14.27 3.48 2.96
CA THR A 81 14.34 4.01 1.58
C THR A 81 13.56 5.31 1.41
N VAL A 82 12.44 5.45 2.11
CA VAL A 82 11.69 6.71 2.13
C VAL A 82 12.42 7.74 2.99
N GLU A 83 12.85 7.41 4.21
CA GLU A 83 13.52 8.32 5.14
C GLU A 83 14.81 8.92 4.59
N GLU A 84 15.56 8.17 3.78
CA GLU A 84 16.77 8.66 3.10
C GLU A 84 16.48 9.83 2.14
N LYS A 85 15.29 9.86 1.54
CA LYS A 85 14.87 10.93 0.62
C LYS A 85 13.99 11.99 1.30
N HIS A 86 13.25 11.58 2.31
CA HIS A 86 12.25 12.37 3.02
C HIS A 86 12.43 12.19 4.53
N PRO A 87 13.45 12.83 5.16
CA PRO A 87 13.76 12.65 6.58
C PRO A 87 12.63 13.07 7.53
N GLU A 88 11.72 13.94 7.07
CA GLU A 88 10.55 14.42 7.80
C GLU A 88 9.30 13.56 7.58
N ALA A 89 9.43 12.40 6.90
CA ALA A 89 8.30 11.54 6.58
C ALA A 89 7.56 11.04 7.83
N HIS A 90 6.23 11.12 7.77
CA HIS A 90 5.33 10.58 8.78
C HIS A 90 4.57 9.36 8.24
N PHE A 91 4.66 8.24 8.94
CA PHE A 91 4.16 6.94 8.50
C PHE A 91 2.79 6.64 9.11
N TYR A 92 1.79 6.47 8.26
CA TYR A 92 0.45 6.04 8.62
C TYR A 92 0.32 4.53 8.38
N ILE A 93 0.15 3.78 9.46
CA ILE A 93 0.15 2.32 9.45
C ILE A 93 -1.29 1.81 9.34
N PHE A 94 -1.57 1.07 8.29
CA PHE A 94 -2.84 0.40 8.02
C PHE A 94 -2.66 -1.10 8.14
N SER A 95 -3.46 -1.76 8.96
CA SER A 95 -3.36 -3.21 9.16
C SER A 95 -4.69 -3.84 9.55
N ASP A 96 -4.81 -5.12 9.26
CA ASP A 96 -5.86 -5.99 9.80
C ASP A 96 -5.45 -6.70 11.12
N ASP A 97 -4.23 -6.39 11.63
CA ASP A 97 -3.69 -6.90 12.91
C ASP A 97 -3.20 -5.70 13.75
N ILE A 98 -4.15 -4.98 14.36
CA ILE A 98 -3.88 -3.78 15.15
C ILE A 98 -2.98 -4.05 16.37
N PRO A 99 -3.16 -5.14 17.14
CA PRO A 99 -2.25 -5.45 18.24
C PRO A 99 -0.79 -5.54 17.78
N TYR A 100 -0.52 -6.26 16.70
CA TYR A 100 0.82 -6.40 16.16
C TYR A 100 1.43 -5.05 15.77
N VAL A 101 0.73 -4.24 15.00
CA VAL A 101 1.30 -2.96 14.54
C VAL A 101 1.47 -1.95 15.66
N THR A 102 0.64 -2.00 16.70
CA THR A 102 0.77 -1.15 17.89
C THR A 102 2.03 -1.49 18.69
N GLU A 103 2.40 -2.78 18.73
CA GLU A 103 3.63 -3.23 19.39
C GLU A 103 4.89 -2.87 18.60
N HIS A 104 4.85 -2.98 17.25
CA HIS A 104 6.03 -2.88 16.40
C HIS A 104 6.30 -1.45 15.88
N TYR A 105 5.27 -0.61 15.74
CA TYR A 105 5.41 0.74 15.18
C TYR A 105 5.13 1.81 16.24
N GLN A 106 6.15 2.08 17.06
CA GLN A 106 6.10 3.04 18.16
C GLN A 106 6.91 4.29 17.85
N GLY A 107 6.53 5.42 18.47
CA GLY A 107 7.21 6.69 18.33
C GLY A 107 6.45 7.72 17.49
N GLU A 108 6.90 8.97 17.57
CA GLU A 108 6.18 10.13 17.04
C GLU A 108 6.01 10.13 15.52
N LYS A 109 6.89 9.43 14.80
CA LYS A 109 6.81 9.34 13.33
C LYS A 109 5.75 8.36 12.81
N TYR A 110 5.09 7.60 13.70
CA TYR A 110 4.07 6.63 13.33
C TYR A 110 2.68 7.02 13.83
N THR A 111 1.68 6.78 13.01
CA THR A 111 0.27 6.85 13.39
C THR A 111 -0.43 5.57 12.95
N ILE A 112 -0.96 4.81 13.91
CA ILE A 112 -1.78 3.63 13.62
C ILE A 112 -3.16 4.11 13.20
N VAL A 113 -3.62 3.70 12.02
CA VAL A 113 -4.95 4.03 11.49
C VAL A 113 -5.91 2.88 11.81
N ASP A 114 -6.74 3.08 12.81
CA ASP A 114 -7.70 2.09 13.32
C ASP A 114 -9.10 2.71 13.46
N ILE A 115 -9.64 3.21 12.34
CA ILE A 115 -10.93 3.90 12.34
C ILE A 115 -11.97 3.29 11.40
N ASN A 116 -11.55 2.48 10.42
CA ASN A 116 -12.44 1.91 9.42
C ASN A 116 -12.48 0.39 9.53
N HIS A 117 -13.67 -0.18 9.74
CA HIS A 117 -13.85 -1.61 9.93
C HIS A 117 -15.00 -2.17 9.11
N GLY A 118 -14.95 -3.47 8.80
CA GLY A 118 -16.04 -4.18 8.13
C GLY A 118 -16.38 -3.55 6.78
N LYS A 119 -17.63 -3.14 6.61
CA LYS A 119 -18.13 -2.54 5.36
C LYS A 119 -17.47 -1.19 5.01
N ASP A 120 -16.87 -0.51 5.99
CA ASP A 120 -16.26 0.79 5.83
C ASP A 120 -14.73 0.70 5.62
N SER A 121 -14.14 -0.50 5.62
CA SER A 121 -12.69 -0.72 5.42
C SER A 121 -12.15 -0.14 4.11
N PHE A 122 -12.99 0.07 3.09
CA PHE A 122 -12.56 0.70 1.83
C PHE A 122 -12.12 2.16 2.00
N TYR A 123 -12.50 2.82 3.10
CA TYR A 123 -12.00 4.16 3.41
C TYR A 123 -10.51 4.16 3.76
N ASP A 124 -9.93 3.04 4.18
CA ASP A 124 -8.48 2.94 4.34
C ASP A 124 -7.77 3.07 2.98
N MET A 125 -8.34 2.50 1.91
CA MET A 125 -7.81 2.71 0.55
C MET A 125 -7.90 4.20 0.14
N TYR A 126 -8.99 4.88 0.49
CA TYR A 126 -9.12 6.32 0.31
C TYR A 126 -8.00 7.07 1.06
N LEU A 127 -7.79 6.78 2.34
CA LEU A 127 -6.74 7.41 3.14
C LEU A 127 -5.34 7.13 2.59
N MET A 128 -5.04 5.88 2.20
CA MET A 128 -3.78 5.53 1.53
C MET A 128 -3.55 6.36 0.27
N SER A 129 -4.61 6.65 -0.49
CA SER A 129 -4.54 7.48 -1.70
C SER A 129 -4.30 8.97 -1.43
N ARG A 130 -4.45 9.41 -0.17
CA ARG A 130 -4.22 10.80 0.27
C ARG A 130 -2.81 11.03 0.81
N CYS A 131 -2.06 9.96 1.07
CA CYS A 131 -0.65 10.04 1.42
C CYS A 131 0.20 10.43 0.21
N ARG A 132 1.37 11.04 0.46
CA ARG A 132 2.32 11.38 -0.60
C ARG A 132 3.00 10.15 -1.17
N HIS A 133 3.37 9.20 -0.31
CA HIS A 133 4.07 7.98 -0.69
C HIS A 133 3.34 6.74 -0.18
N ASN A 134 3.64 5.58 -0.76
CA ASN A 134 2.94 4.34 -0.41
C ASN A 134 3.91 3.16 -0.32
N ILE A 135 3.94 2.49 0.83
CA ILE A 135 4.57 1.19 1.06
C ILE A 135 3.47 0.14 1.09
N CYS A 136 3.46 -0.75 0.11
CA CYS A 136 2.40 -1.72 -0.11
C CYS A 136 2.77 -3.10 0.42
N ALA A 137 1.79 -3.81 1.01
CA ALA A 137 1.87 -5.25 1.14
C ALA A 137 1.70 -5.94 -0.23
N ASN A 138 1.87 -7.26 -0.31
CA ASN A 138 1.50 -8.07 -1.47
C ASN A 138 -0.03 -8.20 -1.61
N SER A 139 -0.72 -7.07 -1.63
CA SER A 139 -2.18 -6.97 -1.61
C SER A 139 -2.67 -5.99 -2.67
N THR A 140 -3.66 -6.41 -3.47
CA THR A 140 -4.31 -5.54 -4.45
C THR A 140 -4.97 -4.32 -3.81
N PHE A 141 -5.37 -4.43 -2.54
CA PHE A 141 -5.94 -3.34 -1.76
C PHE A 141 -4.97 -2.14 -1.66
N SER A 142 -3.76 -2.36 -1.18
CA SER A 142 -2.75 -1.30 -1.09
C SER A 142 -2.21 -0.86 -2.44
N PHE A 143 -2.12 -1.76 -3.42
CA PHE A 143 -1.74 -1.39 -4.78
C PHE A 143 -2.72 -0.38 -5.39
N TRP A 144 -4.02 -0.55 -5.17
CA TRP A 144 -5.01 0.43 -5.61
C TRP A 144 -4.94 1.72 -4.81
N GLY A 145 -4.69 1.66 -3.51
CA GLY A 145 -4.42 2.86 -2.70
C GLY A 145 -3.28 3.70 -3.29
N ALA A 146 -2.16 3.06 -3.64
CA ALA A 146 -1.01 3.72 -4.25
C ALA A 146 -1.30 4.27 -5.67
N ARG A 147 -2.08 3.54 -6.48
CA ARG A 147 -2.44 3.99 -7.83
C ARG A 147 -3.43 5.14 -7.86
N LEU A 148 -4.36 5.15 -6.92
CA LEU A 148 -5.32 6.24 -6.77
C LEU A 148 -4.70 7.50 -6.15
N ASN A 149 -3.50 7.38 -5.59
CA ASN A 149 -2.70 8.52 -5.17
C ASN A 149 -2.35 9.40 -6.39
N GLY A 150 -2.76 10.67 -6.36
CA GLY A 150 -2.58 11.63 -7.45
C GLY A 150 -1.28 12.45 -7.40
N HIS A 151 -0.42 12.27 -6.38
CA HIS A 151 0.84 12.99 -6.29
C HIS A 151 1.81 12.54 -7.39
N GLU A 152 2.45 13.48 -8.08
CA GLU A 152 3.35 13.20 -9.21
C GLU A 152 4.67 12.60 -8.74
N ASP A 153 5.26 13.15 -7.67
CA ASP A 153 6.56 12.75 -7.13
C ASP A 153 6.49 11.62 -6.09
N LYS A 154 5.43 10.83 -6.14
CA LYS A 154 5.23 9.75 -5.17
C LYS A 154 6.22 8.61 -5.33
N MET A 155 6.67 8.08 -4.21
CA MET A 155 7.31 6.77 -4.14
C MET A 155 6.25 5.69 -3.94
N MET A 156 6.26 4.68 -4.79
CA MET A 156 5.41 3.50 -4.67
C MET A 156 6.31 2.28 -4.47
N ILE A 157 6.31 1.72 -3.28
CA ILE A 157 7.14 0.58 -2.90
C ILE A 157 6.29 -0.67 -2.77
N ARG A 158 6.76 -1.78 -3.31
CA ARG A 158 6.09 -3.07 -3.25
C ARG A 158 7.08 -4.22 -3.10
N PRO A 159 6.65 -5.39 -2.58
CA PRO A 159 7.49 -6.57 -2.62
C PRO A 159 7.72 -7.05 -4.07
N THR A 160 8.86 -7.69 -4.29
CA THR A 160 9.25 -8.26 -5.60
C THR A 160 8.23 -9.24 -6.14
N ILE A 161 7.61 -10.03 -5.27
CA ILE A 161 6.62 -11.04 -5.61
C ILE A 161 5.28 -10.77 -4.93
N HIS A 162 4.20 -11.26 -5.51
CA HIS A 162 2.85 -11.18 -4.94
C HIS A 162 2.42 -12.48 -4.24
N LYS A 163 2.98 -13.60 -4.68
CA LYS A 163 2.75 -14.94 -4.10
C LYS A 163 4.02 -15.78 -4.20
N ASN A 164 4.18 -16.74 -3.30
CA ASN A 164 5.39 -17.58 -3.17
C ASN A 164 5.73 -18.40 -4.41
N SER A 165 4.77 -18.65 -5.31
CA SER A 165 5.00 -19.35 -6.57
C SER A 165 5.53 -18.44 -7.70
N GLN A 166 5.71 -17.14 -7.47
CA GLN A 166 6.28 -16.22 -8.46
C GLN A 166 7.80 -16.18 -8.37
N VAL A 167 8.42 -15.99 -9.54
CA VAL A 167 9.83 -15.65 -9.66
C VAL A 167 9.90 -14.18 -10.05
N PHE A 168 10.78 -13.43 -9.39
CA PHE A 168 11.02 -12.03 -9.73
C PHE A 168 11.97 -11.96 -10.92
N VAL A 169 11.53 -11.30 -11.98
CA VAL A 169 12.36 -10.93 -13.14
C VAL A 169 12.26 -9.43 -13.28
N LYS A 170 13.35 -8.72 -13.01
CA LYS A 170 13.38 -7.26 -12.88
C LYS A 170 12.82 -6.57 -14.12
N GLU A 171 13.32 -6.93 -15.29
CA GLU A 171 12.95 -6.31 -16.58
C GLU A 171 11.44 -6.48 -16.89
N GLU A 172 10.87 -7.63 -16.54
CA GLU A 172 9.44 -7.87 -16.71
C GLU A 172 8.63 -7.04 -15.71
N MET A 173 9.08 -7.00 -14.46
CA MET A 173 8.38 -6.27 -13.41
C MET A 173 8.40 -4.78 -13.64
N GLU A 174 9.50 -4.20 -14.11
CA GLU A 174 9.59 -2.78 -14.48
C GLU A 174 8.64 -2.42 -15.64
N GLN A 175 8.44 -3.33 -16.60
CA GLN A 175 7.47 -3.14 -17.68
C GLN A 175 6.01 -3.22 -17.20
N LEU A 176 5.74 -4.11 -16.25
CA LEU A 176 4.39 -4.35 -15.72
C LEU A 176 3.98 -3.32 -14.66
N TRP A 177 4.97 -2.72 -13.99
CA TRP A 177 4.82 -1.82 -12.85
C TRP A 177 5.80 -0.65 -12.98
N PRO A 178 5.63 0.22 -13.98
CA PRO A 178 6.55 1.32 -14.23
C PRO A 178 6.58 2.27 -13.03
N SER A 179 7.79 2.72 -12.68
CA SER A 179 8.05 3.64 -11.56
C SER A 179 7.82 3.09 -10.15
N TRP A 180 7.62 1.76 -10.02
CA TRP A 180 7.58 1.13 -8.71
C TRP A 180 8.98 0.74 -8.23
N ILE A 181 9.17 0.84 -6.93
CA ILE A 181 10.37 0.37 -6.22
C ILE A 181 10.09 -1.03 -5.70
N PHE A 182 11.01 -1.97 -5.98
CA PHE A 182 10.86 -3.36 -5.58
C PHE A 182 11.84 -3.69 -4.46
N ILE A 183 11.35 -4.35 -3.41
CA ILE A 183 12.17 -4.85 -2.30
C ILE A 183 11.84 -6.32 -2.12
N SER A 184 12.89 -7.15 -1.98
CA SER A 184 12.70 -8.59 -1.76
C SER A 184 12.24 -8.89 -0.32
N PRO A 185 11.74 -10.12 -0.04
CA PRO A 185 11.43 -10.53 1.33
C PRO A 185 12.62 -10.41 2.30
N GLU A 186 13.85 -10.53 1.80
CA GLU A 186 15.10 -10.38 2.59
C GLU A 186 15.51 -8.91 2.78
N GLY A 187 14.66 -7.96 2.38
CA GLY A 187 14.94 -6.54 2.50
C GLY A 187 15.97 -6.01 1.48
N ILE A 188 16.11 -6.65 0.32
CA ILE A 188 17.07 -6.21 -0.71
C ILE A 188 16.36 -5.34 -1.75
N LEU A 189 16.83 -4.11 -1.90
CA LEU A 189 16.37 -3.19 -2.96
C LEU A 189 16.85 -3.71 -4.33
N GLN A 190 15.94 -3.72 -5.32
CA GLN A 190 16.20 -4.29 -6.65
C GLN A 190 16.40 -3.22 -7.73
#